data_0fa81ef02595d1f4a1a25c2c4e00432a
#
_entry.id   0fa81ef02595d1f4a1a25c2c4e00432a
#
_cell.length_a   1.000
_cell.length_b   1.000
_cell.length_c   1.000
_cell.angle_alpha   90.00
_cell.angle_beta   90.00
_cell.angle_gamma   90.00
#
_symmetry.space_group_name_H-M   'P 1'
#
loop_
_entity.id
_entity.type
_entity.pdbx_description
1 polymer ?
#
loop_
_entity_poly.entity_id
_entity_poly.type
_entity_poly.pdbx_seq_one_letter_code
_entity_poly.pdbx_strand_id
1 'polypeptide(L)'
;MRGPDRRPRGARLGAVLAVSWRRGGGDPDNDNGWQKALDAVHERYEATGVAQVTRTGPLFRLLRRQSNGTFTGVLLDKGPPDYLVASGPFVFRAEAKNTNRPRLPLSMLEDHQAGSLDRWEEQDPRNVGLLLLRMFPARLAWAVLWRDVRLYWWRWHDGPTPTPTGTASLTPATLDSIGIPISPAAPDWLDRVRLDLASECTTGQRR
;
A
#
# COMPACT_ATOMS: atom_id res chain seq x y z
N MET A 1 -8.27 30.24 -49.34
CA MET A 1 -8.60 29.97 -47.93
C MET A 1 -7.61 28.92 -47.38
N ARG A 2 -6.69 29.32 -46.53
CA ARG A 2 -5.71 28.40 -45.87
C ARG A 2 -6.21 28.13 -44.46
N GLY A 3 -6.49 26.86 -44.16
CA GLY A 3 -6.90 26.41 -42.82
C GLY A 3 -5.76 26.52 -41.79
N PRO A 4 -6.06 26.64 -40.49
CA PRO A 4 -5.06 26.84 -39.46
C PRO A 4 -4.31 25.52 -39.13
N ASP A 5 -3.00 25.64 -39.20
CA ASP A 5 -2.00 24.62 -38.79
C ASP A 5 -2.13 24.35 -37.26
N ARG A 6 -2.67 23.17 -36.88
CA ARG A 6 -2.73 22.71 -35.49
C ARG A 6 -1.45 21.93 -35.18
N ARG A 7 -0.43 22.63 -34.71
CA ARG A 7 0.73 21.96 -34.10
C ARG A 7 0.31 21.28 -32.78
N PRO A 8 0.72 20.03 -32.54
CA PRO A 8 0.45 19.36 -31.27
C PRO A 8 1.24 20.07 -30.16
N ARG A 9 0.53 20.46 -29.11
CA ARG A 9 1.12 21.00 -27.86
C ARG A 9 2.04 19.98 -27.26
N GLY A 10 3.31 20.36 -27.12
CA GLY A 10 4.37 19.53 -26.58
C GLY A 10 4.01 18.88 -25.24
N ALA A 11 4.25 17.59 -25.16
CA ALA A 11 4.22 16.83 -23.93
C ALA A 11 5.15 17.52 -22.90
N ARG A 12 4.61 17.87 -21.75
CA ARG A 12 5.42 18.34 -20.61
C ARG A 12 6.35 17.20 -20.22
N LEU A 13 7.65 17.41 -20.43
CA LEU A 13 8.69 16.54 -19.91
C LEU A 13 8.51 16.45 -18.39
N GLY A 14 8.27 15.24 -17.91
CA GLY A 14 8.15 14.96 -16.49
C GLY A 14 9.39 15.44 -15.73
N ALA A 15 9.17 15.91 -14.51
CA ALA A 15 10.23 16.42 -13.66
C ALA A 15 11.33 15.37 -13.48
N VAL A 16 12.58 15.76 -13.77
CA VAL A 16 13.77 14.95 -13.50
C VAL A 16 14.00 14.97 -11.99
N LEU A 17 13.61 13.90 -11.29
CA LEU A 17 13.93 13.71 -9.89
C LEU A 17 15.27 12.99 -9.77
N ALA A 18 16.25 13.63 -9.16
CA ALA A 18 17.47 12.97 -8.73
C ALA A 18 17.15 12.18 -7.45
N VAL A 19 16.90 10.88 -7.58
CA VAL A 19 16.68 9.99 -6.43
C VAL A 19 18.03 9.43 -6.00
N SER A 20 18.56 9.92 -4.89
CA SER A 20 19.75 9.38 -4.26
C SER A 20 19.35 8.28 -3.28
N TRP A 21 19.60 7.04 -3.64
CA TRP A 21 19.48 5.90 -2.74
C TRP A 21 20.72 5.84 -1.86
N ARG A 22 20.65 6.38 -0.65
CA ARG A 22 21.63 6.07 0.38
C ARG A 22 21.20 4.80 1.07
N ARG A 23 22.04 3.77 1.06
CA ARG A 23 21.98 2.70 2.09
C ARG A 23 22.38 3.35 3.42
N GLY A 24 21.45 4.02 4.05
CA GLY A 24 21.60 4.62 5.37
C GLY A 24 21.01 3.69 6.41
N GLY A 25 21.71 3.47 7.51
CA GLY A 25 21.11 2.96 8.74
C GLY A 25 20.07 3.98 9.19
N GLY A 26 18.82 3.79 8.77
CA GLY A 26 17.71 4.63 9.19
C GLY A 26 17.31 4.27 10.60
N ASP A 27 16.96 5.27 11.37
CA ASP A 27 16.26 5.16 12.63
C ASP A 27 15.12 4.14 12.49
N PRO A 28 15.06 3.06 13.32
CA PRO A 28 13.96 2.10 13.30
C PRO A 28 12.60 2.77 13.51
N ASP A 29 12.61 4.02 13.89
CA ASP A 29 11.45 4.83 14.23
C ASP A 29 10.91 5.68 13.08
N ASN A 30 11.51 5.61 11.89
CA ASN A 30 11.00 6.27 10.67
C ASN A 30 10.34 5.26 9.71
N ASP A 31 9.85 5.75 8.55
CA ASP A 31 9.20 4.94 7.51
C ASP A 31 10.00 3.69 7.10
N ASN A 32 11.34 3.78 7.13
CA ASN A 32 12.22 2.66 6.82
C ASN A 32 12.17 1.50 7.85
N GLY A 33 11.82 1.79 9.12
CA GLY A 33 11.73 0.77 10.17
C GLY A 33 10.53 -0.16 9.96
N TRP A 34 9.38 0.39 9.54
CA TRP A 34 8.20 -0.41 9.24
C TRP A 34 8.41 -1.32 8.04
N GLN A 35 8.93 -0.76 6.97
CA GLN A 35 9.24 -1.52 5.76
C GLN A 35 10.21 -2.67 6.04
N LYS A 36 11.28 -2.41 6.81
CA LYS A 36 12.25 -3.47 7.20
C LYS A 36 11.61 -4.57 8.04
N ALA A 37 10.70 -4.22 8.95
CA ALA A 37 10.00 -5.22 9.76
C ALA A 37 9.09 -6.11 8.90
N LEU A 38 8.40 -5.54 7.92
CA LEU A 38 7.60 -6.27 6.94
C LEU A 38 8.49 -7.16 6.06
N ASP A 39 9.56 -6.61 5.50
CA ASP A 39 10.50 -7.35 4.64
C ASP A 39 11.05 -8.59 5.39
N ALA A 40 11.46 -8.44 6.64
CA ALA A 40 11.97 -9.56 7.45
C ALA A 40 10.92 -10.66 7.69
N VAL A 41 9.66 -10.29 7.89
CA VAL A 41 8.57 -11.27 8.01
C VAL A 41 8.28 -11.95 6.68
N HIS A 42 8.30 -11.21 5.59
CA HIS A 42 8.09 -11.73 4.23
C HIS A 42 9.19 -12.70 3.81
N GLU A 43 10.46 -12.38 4.10
CA GLU A 43 11.60 -13.31 3.90
C GLU A 43 11.39 -14.63 4.69
N ARG A 44 10.85 -14.54 5.91
CA ARG A 44 10.52 -15.74 6.70
C ARG A 44 9.40 -16.55 6.04
N TYR A 45 8.35 -15.92 5.50
CA TYR A 45 7.28 -16.63 4.79
C TYR A 45 7.82 -17.40 3.58
N GLU A 46 8.72 -16.81 2.82
CA GLU A 46 9.37 -17.48 1.68
C GLU A 46 10.28 -18.64 2.15
N ALA A 47 11.12 -18.39 3.16
CA ALA A 47 12.03 -19.39 3.69
C ALA A 47 11.32 -20.63 4.28
N THR A 48 10.10 -20.44 4.81
CA THR A 48 9.27 -21.52 5.36
C THR A 48 8.28 -22.12 4.36
N GLY A 49 8.21 -21.57 3.15
CA GLY A 49 7.28 -22.02 2.09
C GLY A 49 5.81 -21.68 2.39
N VAL A 50 5.54 -20.77 3.33
CA VAL A 50 4.17 -20.36 3.70
C VAL A 50 3.55 -19.44 2.65
N ALA A 51 4.37 -18.61 2.02
CA ALA A 51 3.96 -17.74 0.94
C ALA A 51 5.11 -17.46 -0.04
N GLN A 52 4.74 -17.08 -1.25
CA GLN A 52 5.63 -16.41 -2.20
C GLN A 52 5.39 -14.92 -2.14
N VAL A 53 6.44 -14.12 -1.92
CA VAL A 53 6.34 -12.67 -1.78
C VAL A 53 7.14 -11.98 -2.88
N THR A 54 6.52 -11.02 -3.52
CA THR A 54 7.20 -10.13 -4.49
C THR A 54 7.04 -8.70 -4.01
N ARG A 55 8.15 -8.05 -3.69
CA ARG A 55 8.15 -6.62 -3.47
C ARG A 55 8.00 -5.90 -4.80
N THR A 56 7.02 -5.05 -4.88
CA THR A 56 6.76 -4.22 -6.04
C THR A 56 7.34 -2.82 -5.82
N GLY A 57 7.47 -2.04 -6.86
CA GLY A 57 8.00 -0.70 -6.75
C GLY A 57 7.66 0.13 -7.97
N PRO A 58 7.95 1.43 -7.94
CA PRO A 58 7.70 2.31 -9.06
C PRO A 58 8.53 1.90 -10.27
N LEU A 59 7.95 2.05 -11.46
CA LEU A 59 8.65 1.80 -12.70
C LEU A 59 9.56 2.97 -13.04
N PHE A 60 10.85 2.69 -13.10
CA PHE A 60 11.87 3.65 -13.52
C PHE A 60 12.47 3.27 -14.87
N ARG A 61 12.63 4.26 -15.74
CA ARG A 61 13.55 4.17 -16.87
C ARG A 61 14.89 4.81 -16.50
N LEU A 62 15.92 3.99 -16.40
CA LEU A 62 17.29 4.46 -16.18
C LEU A 62 17.73 5.30 -17.38
N LEU A 63 18.16 6.53 -17.14
CA LEU A 63 18.76 7.42 -18.17
C LEU A 63 20.27 7.40 -18.12
N ARG A 64 20.85 7.43 -16.92
CA ARG A 64 22.31 7.51 -16.74
C ARG A 64 22.74 6.88 -15.42
N ARG A 65 23.85 6.15 -15.44
CA ARG A 65 24.58 5.70 -14.25
C ARG A 65 25.77 6.65 -14.04
N GLN A 66 25.95 7.13 -12.82
CA GLN A 66 27.07 7.95 -12.43
C GLN A 66 28.20 7.08 -11.83
N SER A 67 29.44 7.58 -11.86
CA SER A 67 30.61 6.86 -11.35
C SER A 67 30.58 6.60 -9.85
N ASN A 68 29.84 7.40 -9.08
CA ASN A 68 29.60 7.23 -7.63
C ASN A 68 28.52 6.19 -7.29
N GLY A 69 28.02 5.44 -8.28
CA GLY A 69 26.97 4.43 -8.09
C GLY A 69 25.54 4.98 -8.02
N THR A 70 25.35 6.30 -8.19
CA THR A 70 24.01 6.89 -8.30
C THR A 70 23.45 6.74 -9.70
N PHE A 71 22.12 6.81 -9.82
CA PHE A 71 21.42 6.71 -11.09
C PHE A 71 20.55 7.95 -11.30
N THR A 72 20.48 8.41 -12.53
CA THR A 72 19.46 9.37 -12.97
C THR A 72 18.44 8.62 -13.80
N GLY A 73 17.18 8.78 -13.51
CA GLY A 73 16.10 8.10 -14.22
C GLY A 73 14.82 8.92 -14.26
N VAL A 74 13.89 8.49 -15.07
CA VAL A 74 12.52 9.04 -15.13
C VAL A 74 11.57 8.02 -14.52
N LEU A 75 10.77 8.49 -13.56
CA LEU A 75 9.64 7.72 -13.04
C LEU A 75 8.59 7.62 -14.15
N LEU A 76 8.33 6.40 -14.61
CA LEU A 76 7.35 6.13 -15.67
C LEU A 76 5.96 5.93 -15.08
N ASP A 77 5.89 5.29 -13.90
CA ASP A 77 4.66 5.03 -13.18
C ASP A 77 4.96 5.01 -11.66
N LYS A 78 3.98 5.42 -10.86
CA LYS A 78 4.07 5.37 -9.38
C LYS A 78 4.11 3.94 -8.85
N GLY A 79 3.81 2.98 -9.71
CA GLY A 79 3.83 1.56 -9.39
C GLY A 79 2.55 1.04 -8.72
N PRO A 80 2.44 -0.29 -8.64
CA PRO A 80 1.40 -0.96 -7.85
C PRO A 80 1.69 -0.84 -6.35
N PRO A 81 0.74 -1.25 -5.47
CA PRO A 81 1.00 -1.39 -4.03
C PRO A 81 2.25 -2.19 -3.71
N ASP A 82 2.85 -1.97 -2.53
CA ASP A 82 4.20 -2.36 -2.15
C ASP A 82 4.55 -3.85 -2.28
N TYR A 83 3.55 -4.74 -2.10
CA TYR A 83 3.75 -6.19 -2.12
C TYR A 83 2.69 -6.95 -2.89
N LEU A 84 3.11 -8.02 -3.54
CA LEU A 84 2.26 -9.10 -4.03
C LEU A 84 2.62 -10.38 -3.26
N VAL A 85 1.62 -11.00 -2.60
CA VAL A 85 1.84 -12.17 -1.73
C VAL A 85 0.88 -13.29 -2.13
N ALA A 86 1.42 -14.43 -2.57
CA ALA A 86 0.62 -15.61 -2.89
C ALA A 86 0.71 -16.64 -1.76
N SER A 87 -0.42 -17.04 -1.19
CA SER A 87 -0.48 -18.02 -0.11
C SER A 87 -1.78 -18.81 -0.10
N GLY A 88 -1.69 -20.13 -0.27
CA GLY A 88 -2.84 -21.01 -0.41
C GLY A 88 -3.71 -20.60 -1.61
N PRO A 89 -5.02 -20.47 -1.44
CA PRO A 89 -5.90 -20.07 -2.53
C PRO A 89 -5.91 -18.56 -2.79
N PHE A 90 -5.31 -17.74 -1.92
CA PHE A 90 -5.40 -16.28 -1.97
C PHE A 90 -4.16 -15.65 -2.58
N VAL A 91 -4.38 -14.52 -3.27
CA VAL A 91 -3.32 -13.64 -3.74
C VAL A 91 -3.58 -12.23 -3.22
N PHE A 92 -2.69 -11.78 -2.35
CA PHE A 92 -2.81 -10.48 -1.69
C PHE A 92 -2.03 -9.42 -2.46
N ARG A 93 -2.64 -8.26 -2.61
CA ARG A 93 -1.95 -7.03 -3.00
C ARG A 93 -1.94 -6.10 -1.79
N ALA A 94 -0.78 -5.89 -1.19
CA ALA A 94 -0.66 -5.19 0.07
C ALA A 94 0.06 -3.85 -0.08
N GLU A 95 -0.53 -2.81 0.51
CA GLU A 95 0.05 -1.47 0.63
C GLU A 95 0.45 -1.22 2.09
N ALA A 96 1.68 -0.80 2.32
CA ALA A 96 2.20 -0.51 3.66
C ALA A 96 2.14 1.00 3.95
N LYS A 97 1.56 1.38 5.08
CA LYS A 97 1.51 2.78 5.53
C LYS A 97 1.97 2.90 6.98
N ASN A 98 2.76 3.92 7.25
CA ASN A 98 3.24 4.24 8.58
C ASN A 98 2.95 5.71 8.90
N THR A 99 2.44 6.01 10.09
CA THR A 99 2.17 7.37 10.53
C THR A 99 2.68 7.62 11.93
N ASN A 100 3.19 8.83 12.17
CA ASN A 100 3.53 9.34 13.48
C ASN A 100 2.39 10.15 14.14
N ARG A 101 1.20 10.14 13.50
CA ARG A 101 0.00 10.81 14.00
C ARG A 101 -0.84 9.86 14.85
N PRO A 102 -1.68 10.40 15.77
CA PRO A 102 -2.59 9.57 16.59
C PRO A 102 -3.78 8.99 15.81
N ARG A 103 -3.88 9.29 14.52
CA ARG A 103 -4.90 8.80 13.57
C ARG A 103 -4.25 8.56 12.23
N LEU A 104 -4.78 7.62 11.46
CA LEU A 104 -4.34 7.37 10.09
C LEU A 104 -5.11 8.30 9.13
N PRO A 105 -4.48 9.31 8.53
CA PRO A 105 -5.14 10.14 7.52
C PRO A 105 -5.45 9.31 6.27
N LEU A 106 -6.68 9.38 5.75
CA LEU A 106 -7.05 8.69 4.51
C LEU A 106 -6.27 9.22 3.30
N SER A 107 -5.82 10.48 3.36
CA SER A 107 -4.95 11.08 2.33
C SER A 107 -3.55 10.46 2.20
N MET A 108 -3.17 9.55 3.11
CA MET A 108 -1.95 8.75 2.94
C MET A 108 -2.07 7.68 1.87
N LEU A 109 -3.31 7.31 1.51
CA LEU A 109 -3.58 6.40 0.42
C LEU A 109 -3.86 7.23 -0.84
N GLU A 110 -3.02 7.10 -1.85
CA GLU A 110 -3.17 7.84 -3.10
C GLU A 110 -4.22 7.18 -4.02
N ASP A 111 -4.85 7.97 -4.89
CA ASP A 111 -5.92 7.52 -5.80
C ASP A 111 -5.50 6.31 -6.64
N HIS A 112 -4.26 6.31 -7.14
CA HIS A 112 -3.76 5.19 -7.94
C HIS A 112 -3.59 3.90 -7.13
N GLN A 113 -3.27 4.01 -5.82
CA GLN A 113 -3.17 2.87 -4.91
C GLN A 113 -4.56 2.30 -4.61
N ALA A 114 -5.52 3.17 -4.22
CA ALA A 114 -6.90 2.78 -4.00
C ALA A 114 -7.52 2.13 -5.25
N GLY A 115 -7.42 2.78 -6.40
CA GLY A 115 -7.91 2.23 -7.66
C GLY A 115 -7.18 0.96 -8.12
N SER A 116 -5.92 0.75 -7.69
CA SER A 116 -5.20 -0.51 -7.95
C SER A 116 -5.71 -1.65 -7.09
N LEU A 117 -6.06 -1.38 -5.83
CA LEU A 117 -6.65 -2.37 -4.93
C LEU A 117 -8.07 -2.75 -5.37
N ASP A 118 -8.90 -1.77 -5.78
CA ASP A 118 -10.23 -2.04 -6.33
C ASP A 118 -10.18 -2.97 -7.54
N ARG A 119 -9.43 -2.58 -8.56
CA ARG A 119 -9.27 -3.42 -9.78
C ARG A 119 -8.70 -4.79 -9.49
N TRP A 120 -7.88 -4.92 -8.45
CA TRP A 120 -7.32 -6.20 -8.04
C TRP A 120 -8.40 -7.14 -7.50
N GLU A 121 -9.24 -6.66 -6.60
CA GLU A 121 -10.34 -7.45 -6.02
C GLU A 121 -11.42 -7.80 -7.05
N GLU A 122 -11.66 -6.92 -8.05
CA GLU A 122 -12.64 -7.14 -9.11
C GLU A 122 -12.27 -8.26 -10.09
N GLN A 123 -10.98 -8.58 -10.24
CA GLN A 123 -10.50 -9.56 -11.23
C GLN A 123 -10.78 -11.02 -10.84
N ASP A 124 -10.68 -11.36 -9.56
CA ASP A 124 -10.85 -12.73 -9.06
C ASP A 124 -11.26 -12.69 -7.57
N PRO A 125 -12.22 -13.49 -7.11
CA PRO A 125 -12.64 -13.53 -5.72
C PRO A 125 -11.54 -13.99 -4.74
N ARG A 126 -10.44 -14.58 -5.24
CA ARG A 126 -9.27 -14.95 -4.45
C ARG A 126 -8.25 -13.83 -4.32
N ASN A 127 -8.43 -12.76 -5.09
CA ASN A 127 -7.63 -11.57 -5.00
C ASN A 127 -8.09 -10.72 -3.82
N VAL A 128 -7.15 -10.38 -2.96
CA VAL A 128 -7.42 -9.66 -1.71
C VAL A 128 -6.57 -8.40 -1.67
N GLY A 129 -7.21 -7.25 -1.55
CA GLY A 129 -6.58 -5.98 -1.24
C GLY A 129 -6.29 -5.88 0.25
N LEU A 130 -5.12 -5.42 0.64
CA LEU A 130 -4.69 -5.35 2.03
C LEU A 130 -3.94 -4.06 2.33
N LEU A 131 -4.19 -3.48 3.49
CA LEU A 131 -3.41 -2.39 4.06
C LEU A 131 -2.65 -2.90 5.29
N LEU A 132 -1.33 -2.72 5.31
CA LEU A 132 -0.46 -3.01 6.44
C LEU A 132 -0.10 -1.70 7.13
N LEU A 133 -0.81 -1.39 8.20
CA LEU A 133 -0.83 -0.08 8.83
C LEU A 133 -0.03 -0.08 10.13
N ARG A 134 0.75 0.99 10.38
CA ARG A 134 1.43 1.22 11.64
C ARG A 134 1.20 2.66 12.14
N MET A 135 0.90 2.80 13.41
CA MET A 135 0.92 4.08 14.14
C MET A 135 2.08 4.07 15.13
N PHE A 136 3.16 4.78 14.76
CA PHE A 136 4.42 4.69 15.48
C PHE A 136 4.35 5.15 16.96
N PRO A 137 3.80 6.31 17.31
CA PRO A 137 3.79 6.76 18.69
C PRO A 137 3.01 5.82 19.62
N ALA A 138 1.92 5.24 19.10
CA ALA A 138 1.06 4.35 19.86
C ALA A 138 1.59 2.88 19.88
N ARG A 139 2.63 2.56 19.11
CA ARG A 139 3.14 1.19 18.90
C ARG A 139 2.04 0.21 18.52
N LEU A 140 1.12 0.65 17.67
CA LEU A 140 0.00 -0.14 17.17
C LEU A 140 0.19 -0.44 15.69
N ALA A 141 -0.23 -1.63 15.27
CA ALA A 141 -0.25 -2.01 13.87
C ALA A 141 -1.42 -2.94 13.56
N TRP A 142 -1.89 -2.87 12.31
CA TRP A 142 -3.03 -3.67 11.83
C TRP A 142 -2.79 -4.16 10.40
N ALA A 143 -3.31 -5.35 10.12
CA ALA A 143 -3.64 -5.79 8.77
C ALA A 143 -5.13 -5.54 8.54
N VAL A 144 -5.48 -4.74 7.53
CA VAL A 144 -6.87 -4.34 7.26
C VAL A 144 -7.21 -4.68 5.82
N LEU A 145 -8.31 -5.38 5.61
CA LEU A 145 -8.79 -5.68 4.27
C LEU A 145 -9.22 -4.39 3.57
N TRP A 146 -8.83 -4.24 2.29
CA TRP A 146 -9.15 -3.05 1.52
C TRP A 146 -10.67 -2.80 1.47
N ARG A 147 -11.47 -3.84 1.29
CA ARG A 147 -12.93 -3.74 1.25
C ARG A 147 -13.54 -3.07 2.50
N ASP A 148 -12.91 -3.22 3.68
CA ASP A 148 -13.40 -2.63 4.94
C ASP A 148 -13.01 -1.14 5.07
N VAL A 149 -11.91 -0.73 4.44
CA VAL A 149 -11.46 0.67 4.39
C VAL A 149 -12.07 1.42 3.21
N ARG A 150 -12.37 0.73 2.12
CA ARG A 150 -12.82 1.30 0.84
C ARG A 150 -13.98 2.29 1.00
N LEU A 151 -14.99 1.96 1.82
CA LEU A 151 -16.13 2.84 2.05
C LEU A 151 -15.74 4.15 2.75
N TYR A 152 -14.80 4.10 3.71
CA TYR A 152 -14.30 5.30 4.37
C TYR A 152 -13.54 6.17 3.39
N TRP A 153 -12.69 5.56 2.57
CA TRP A 153 -11.86 6.26 1.61
C TRP A 153 -12.68 6.93 0.51
N TRP A 154 -13.62 6.22 -0.12
CA TRP A 154 -14.49 6.76 -1.16
C TRP A 154 -15.43 7.85 -0.63
N ARG A 155 -15.99 7.70 0.56
CA ARG A 155 -16.80 8.75 1.19
C ARG A 155 -16.00 10.01 1.49
N TRP A 156 -14.75 9.88 1.84
CA TRP A 156 -13.86 11.02 2.04
C TRP A 156 -13.43 11.66 0.71
N HIS A 157 -13.10 10.86 -0.29
CA HIS A 157 -12.55 11.31 -1.57
C HIS A 157 -13.64 11.92 -2.49
N ASP A 158 -14.77 11.23 -2.69
CA ASP A 158 -15.81 11.57 -3.66
C ASP A 158 -17.09 12.13 -3.03
N GLY A 159 -17.20 12.14 -1.71
CA GLY A 159 -18.38 12.59 -0.99
C GLY A 159 -18.55 14.11 -1.03
N PRO A 160 -19.78 14.61 -1.22
CA PRO A 160 -20.08 16.05 -1.16
C PRO A 160 -19.91 16.64 0.24
N THR A 161 -19.77 15.81 1.24
CA THR A 161 -19.52 16.18 2.64
C THR A 161 -18.49 15.25 3.26
N PRO A 162 -17.62 15.76 4.16
CA PRO A 162 -16.82 14.91 5.01
C PRO A 162 -17.71 13.84 5.66
N THR A 163 -17.21 12.63 5.87
CA THR A 163 -17.94 11.55 6.56
C THR A 163 -18.66 12.11 7.78
N PRO A 164 -19.82 11.54 8.23
CA PRO A 164 -20.57 12.03 9.39
C PRO A 164 -19.73 12.27 10.64
N THR A 165 -18.54 11.67 10.71
CA THR A 165 -17.55 11.86 11.77
C THR A 165 -16.64 13.07 11.52
N GLY A 166 -16.78 13.78 10.39
CA GLY A 166 -15.95 14.93 10.04
C GLY A 166 -14.45 14.65 9.90
N THR A 167 -14.04 13.39 9.89
CA THR A 167 -12.62 13.01 9.94
C THR A 167 -12.21 12.25 8.69
N ALA A 168 -11.38 12.91 7.88
CA ALA A 168 -10.63 12.26 6.79
C ALA A 168 -9.52 11.32 7.36
N SER A 169 -9.81 10.59 8.45
CA SER A 169 -8.83 9.74 9.13
C SER A 169 -9.48 8.62 9.94
N LEU A 170 -8.82 7.48 10.04
CA LEU A 170 -9.22 6.35 10.88
C LEU A 170 -8.56 6.46 12.26
N THR A 171 -9.36 6.24 13.30
CA THR A 171 -8.86 6.17 14.69
C THR A 171 -8.36 4.77 15.01
N PRO A 172 -7.54 4.57 16.07
CA PRO A 172 -7.23 3.23 16.58
C PRO A 172 -8.49 2.40 16.85
N ALA A 173 -9.50 2.98 17.50
CA ALA A 173 -10.75 2.27 17.78
C ALA A 173 -11.50 1.84 16.51
N THR A 174 -11.47 2.65 15.45
CA THR A 174 -12.02 2.25 14.15
C THR A 174 -11.21 1.09 13.57
N LEU A 175 -9.87 1.19 13.61
CA LEU A 175 -8.99 0.14 13.09
C LEU A 175 -9.11 -1.16 13.88
N ASP A 176 -9.33 -1.11 15.20
CA ASP A 176 -9.60 -2.29 16.02
C ASP A 176 -10.92 -2.99 15.64
N SER A 177 -11.89 -2.23 15.11
CA SER A 177 -13.20 -2.78 14.71
C SER A 177 -13.23 -3.38 13.30
N ILE A 178 -12.33 -2.97 12.41
CA ILE A 178 -12.31 -3.39 10.99
C ILE A 178 -11.03 -4.13 10.59
N GLY A 179 -10.03 -4.15 11.44
CA GLY A 179 -8.72 -4.71 11.13
C GLY A 179 -8.29 -5.77 12.13
N ILE A 180 -7.26 -6.48 11.76
CA ILE A 180 -6.63 -7.53 12.58
C ILE A 180 -5.40 -6.91 13.23
N PRO A 181 -5.36 -6.77 14.57
CA PRO A 181 -4.18 -6.28 15.27
C PRO A 181 -2.97 -7.20 15.06
N ILE A 182 -1.83 -6.62 14.72
CA ILE A 182 -0.55 -7.32 14.53
C ILE A 182 0.54 -6.67 15.35
N SER A 183 1.63 -7.41 15.61
CA SER A 183 2.78 -6.84 16.31
C SER A 183 3.56 -5.87 15.42
N PRO A 184 3.78 -4.61 15.83
CA PRO A 184 4.58 -3.69 15.03
C PRO A 184 6.06 -4.04 14.94
N ALA A 185 6.57 -4.85 15.88
CA ALA A 185 7.96 -5.32 15.88
C ALA A 185 8.19 -6.59 15.05
N ALA A 186 7.15 -7.41 14.92
CA ALA A 186 7.14 -8.62 14.11
C ALA A 186 5.76 -8.76 13.47
N PRO A 187 5.49 -8.06 12.34
CA PRO A 187 4.16 -7.93 11.77
C PRO A 187 3.71 -9.19 11.04
N ASP A 188 3.55 -10.27 11.77
CA ASP A 188 3.06 -11.56 11.28
C ASP A 188 1.54 -11.49 11.09
N TRP A 189 1.13 -11.23 9.85
CA TRP A 189 -0.26 -10.95 9.51
C TRP A 189 -0.95 -12.08 8.75
N LEU A 190 -0.19 -12.89 8.01
CA LEU A 190 -0.70 -13.74 6.95
C LEU A 190 -1.67 -14.82 7.45
N ASP A 191 -1.27 -15.57 8.49
CA ASP A 191 -2.12 -16.65 9.01
C ASP A 191 -3.41 -16.11 9.62
N ARG A 192 -3.34 -14.96 10.29
CA ARG A 192 -4.53 -14.32 10.89
C ARG A 192 -5.52 -13.87 9.82
N VAL A 193 -5.03 -13.22 8.75
CA VAL A 193 -5.87 -12.79 7.62
C VAL A 193 -6.46 -14.00 6.89
N ARG A 194 -5.68 -15.08 6.69
CA ARG A 194 -6.17 -16.30 6.06
C ARG A 194 -7.27 -16.98 6.87
N LEU A 195 -7.14 -17.04 8.20
CA LEU A 195 -8.16 -17.60 9.09
C LEU A 195 -9.45 -16.77 9.05
N ASP A 196 -9.33 -15.44 9.05
CA ASP A 196 -10.47 -14.53 8.93
C ASP A 196 -11.24 -14.77 7.63
N LEU A 197 -10.54 -14.78 6.50
CA LEU A 197 -11.11 -15.06 5.17
C LEU A 197 -11.73 -16.46 5.07
N ALA A 198 -11.11 -17.48 5.67
CA ALA A 198 -11.64 -18.84 5.67
C ALA A 198 -12.93 -18.94 6.49
N SER A 199 -13.03 -18.22 7.62
CA SER A 199 -14.23 -18.19 8.45
C SER A 199 -15.43 -17.58 7.72
N GLU A 200 -15.21 -16.51 6.94
CA GLU A 200 -16.25 -15.89 6.12
C GLU A 200 -16.78 -16.83 5.01
N CYS A 201 -15.89 -17.57 4.37
CA CYS A 201 -16.29 -18.56 3.36
C CYS A 201 -17.20 -19.65 3.97
N THR A 202 -16.96 -20.02 5.23
CA THR A 202 -17.74 -21.08 5.91
C THR A 202 -19.10 -20.59 6.39
N THR A 203 -19.21 -19.33 6.81
CA THR A 203 -20.45 -18.76 7.35
C THR A 203 -21.37 -18.17 6.28
N GLY A 204 -20.92 -18.05 5.04
CA GLY A 204 -21.66 -17.41 3.95
C GLY A 204 -21.87 -15.89 4.17
N GLN A 205 -21.30 -15.35 5.22
CA GLN A 205 -21.33 -13.92 5.54
C GLN A 205 -20.11 -13.24 4.92
N ARG A 206 -20.22 -12.81 3.67
CA ARG A 206 -19.35 -11.74 3.17
C ARG A 206 -19.85 -10.44 3.81
N ARG A 207 -19.07 -9.88 4.71
CA ARG A 207 -19.33 -8.55 5.28
C ARG A 207 -19.26 -7.44 4.22
#